data_0ed0c73328245e5f09f1014027bc51dd
#
_entry.id   0ed0c73328245e5f09f1014027bc51dd
#
_cell.length_a   1.000
_cell.length_b   1.000
_cell.length_c   1.000
_cell.angle_alpha   90.00
_cell.angle_beta   90.00
_cell.angle_gamma   90.00
#
_symmetry.space_group_name_H-M   'P 1'
#
loop_
_entity.id
_entity.type
_entity.pdbx_description
1 polymer ?
#
loop_
_entity_poly.entity_id
_entity_poly.type
_entity_poly.pdbx_seq_one_letter_code
_entity_poly.pdbx_strand_id
1 'polypeptide(L)'
;MLIEKENIKVRQVLLWQKQNKIMEKFLIKGPTPKGVSGSINCSGAKNAALPLMASSILFEGTVVLKNIPLVNDVMTMIILLQALGSKIEFFKKKRIIKITNTKKHKTLVPYKLISTMRSGVLLMGSLLGKYNKCTSAMSGGCSLGIRAINFHIEGFKKLDCKYSLNKGYINLEAKNGLKGNTYKFPKVTVTGTSNLIMASVLAKGVTILRNISIEPEVVDLIKFL
;
A
#
# COMPACT_ATOMS: atom_id res chain seq x y z
N MET A 1 0.04 -23.95 5.29
CA MET A 1 -1.29 -24.24 4.72
C MET A 1 -1.21 -25.66 4.19
N LEU A 2 -1.77 -26.62 4.94
CA LEU A 2 -1.91 -28.02 4.53
C LEU A 2 -3.04 -28.08 3.52
N ILE A 3 -2.78 -28.59 2.34
CA ILE A 3 -3.81 -28.95 1.36
C ILE A 3 -3.92 -30.47 1.42
N GLU A 4 -4.88 -30.96 2.20
CA GLU A 4 -5.34 -32.34 2.09
C GLU A 4 -6.43 -32.41 1.02
N LYS A 5 -6.16 -33.10 -0.06
CA LYS A 5 -7.18 -33.84 -0.82
C LYS A 5 -6.56 -35.13 -1.34
N GLU A 6 -7.27 -36.20 -1.12
CA GLU A 6 -7.02 -37.54 -1.60
C GLU A 6 -6.66 -37.51 -3.09
N ASN A 7 -5.56 -38.21 -3.44
CA ASN A 7 -4.97 -38.42 -4.74
C ASN A 7 -3.87 -37.46 -5.23
N ILE A 8 -3.45 -36.47 -4.46
CA ILE A 8 -2.19 -35.80 -4.73
C ILE A 8 -1.17 -36.30 -3.70
N LYS A 9 -0.31 -37.24 -4.08
CA LYS A 9 0.90 -37.51 -3.33
C LYS A 9 1.88 -36.38 -3.55
N VAL A 10 1.53 -35.18 -3.03
CA VAL A 10 2.51 -34.16 -2.77
C VAL A 10 3.36 -34.70 -1.63
N ARG A 11 4.49 -35.31 -1.99
CA ARG A 11 5.43 -35.79 -1.00
C ARG A 11 6.04 -34.61 -0.31
N GLN A 12 5.37 -34.23 0.80
CA GLN A 12 5.87 -33.50 1.95
C GLN A 12 6.77 -32.30 1.68
N VAL A 13 6.19 -31.12 1.79
CA VAL A 13 6.94 -29.95 2.23
C VAL A 13 7.16 -30.13 3.73
N LEU A 14 8.33 -30.56 4.15
CA LEU A 14 8.72 -30.63 5.55
C LEU A 14 9.28 -29.29 5.96
N LEU A 15 8.52 -28.53 6.75
CA LEU A 15 9.04 -27.41 7.54
C LEU A 15 9.86 -28.01 8.69
N TRP A 16 11.17 -27.82 8.67
CA TRP A 16 12.06 -28.22 9.75
C TRP A 16 12.41 -27.02 10.60
N GLN A 17 11.95 -26.98 11.84
CA GLN A 17 12.36 -25.99 12.84
C GLN A 17 13.44 -26.61 13.73
N LYS A 18 14.65 -26.06 13.70
CA LYS A 18 15.68 -26.37 14.70
C LYS A 18 15.63 -25.34 15.83
N GLN A 19 15.51 -25.80 17.07
CA GLN A 19 15.61 -24.95 18.26
C GLN A 19 16.94 -24.21 18.23
N ASN A 20 16.88 -22.87 18.40
CA ASN A 20 17.96 -21.89 18.56
C ASN A 20 18.53 -21.15 17.35
N LYS A 21 18.05 -21.39 16.12
CA LYS A 21 18.14 -20.44 15.01
C LYS A 21 17.09 -20.88 14.01
N ILE A 22 16.02 -20.11 13.87
CA ILE A 22 14.94 -20.41 12.94
C ILE A 22 15.49 -20.24 11.51
N MET A 23 16.01 -21.30 10.94
CA MET A 23 16.23 -21.42 9.50
C MET A 23 15.07 -22.24 8.94
N GLU A 24 14.11 -21.54 8.35
CA GLU A 24 13.04 -22.21 7.61
C GLU A 24 13.64 -22.81 6.34
N LYS A 25 13.42 -24.13 6.14
CA LYS A 25 13.87 -24.84 4.93
C LYS A 25 12.67 -25.45 4.24
N PHE A 26 12.59 -25.25 2.94
CA PHE A 26 11.64 -25.98 2.09
C PHE A 26 12.38 -27.14 1.43
N LEU A 27 11.89 -28.38 1.66
CA LEU A 27 12.35 -29.56 0.92
C LEU A 27 11.31 -29.89 -0.15
N ILE A 28 11.66 -29.68 -1.40
CA ILE A 28 10.79 -29.94 -2.54
C ILE A 28 11.31 -31.18 -3.26
N LYS A 29 10.50 -32.26 -3.28
CA LYS A 29 10.75 -33.43 -4.11
C LYS A 29 9.85 -33.38 -5.34
N GLY A 30 10.42 -33.16 -6.47
CA GLY A 30 9.77 -33.24 -7.77
C GLY A 30 10.49 -34.25 -8.68
N PRO A 31 9.99 -34.52 -9.88
CA PRO A 31 8.64 -34.29 -10.35
C PRO A 31 7.67 -35.39 -9.90
N THR A 32 6.36 -35.11 -9.93
CA THR A 32 5.34 -36.15 -9.77
C THR A 32 5.06 -36.76 -11.15
N PRO A 33 5.13 -38.09 -11.33
CA PRO A 33 4.96 -38.74 -12.65
C PRO A 33 3.62 -38.45 -13.34
N LYS A 34 2.59 -38.09 -12.57
CA LYS A 34 1.23 -37.79 -13.07
C LYS A 34 0.91 -36.30 -13.20
N GLY A 35 1.90 -35.42 -12.99
CA GLY A 35 1.67 -33.97 -12.94
C GLY A 35 0.85 -33.53 -11.73
N VAL A 36 0.49 -32.23 -11.70
CA VAL A 36 -0.37 -31.61 -10.69
C VAL A 36 -1.56 -31.00 -11.41
N SER A 37 -2.78 -31.40 -11.01
CA SER A 37 -4.03 -30.82 -11.52
C SER A 37 -4.97 -30.46 -10.38
N GLY A 38 -5.74 -29.41 -10.55
CA GLY A 38 -6.70 -28.93 -9.57
C GLY A 38 -6.99 -27.44 -9.74
N SER A 39 -7.90 -26.93 -8.91
CA SER A 39 -8.24 -25.50 -8.86
C SER A 39 -8.08 -24.94 -7.45
N ILE A 40 -7.57 -23.72 -7.34
CA ILE A 40 -7.51 -22.98 -6.08
C ILE A 40 -8.07 -21.56 -6.28
N ASN A 41 -8.79 -21.09 -5.26
CA ASN A 41 -9.24 -19.69 -5.24
C ASN A 41 -8.12 -18.78 -4.77
N CYS A 42 -7.70 -17.85 -5.62
CA CYS A 42 -6.72 -16.83 -5.24
C CYS A 42 -7.35 -15.80 -4.29
N SER A 43 -6.60 -15.42 -3.26
CA SER A 43 -6.96 -14.26 -2.45
C SER A 43 -6.69 -12.98 -3.22
N GLY A 44 -7.32 -11.86 -2.79
CA GLY A 44 -6.97 -10.55 -3.29
C GLY A 44 -5.48 -10.22 -3.13
N ALA A 45 -4.96 -9.37 -4.00
CA ALA A 45 -3.56 -8.96 -4.00
C ALA A 45 -3.29 -7.91 -2.90
N LYS A 46 -2.24 -8.12 -2.11
CA LYS A 46 -1.78 -7.14 -1.11
C LYS A 46 -1.48 -5.79 -1.76
N ASN A 47 -0.78 -5.81 -2.88
CA ASN A 47 -0.33 -4.59 -3.54
C ASN A 47 -1.47 -3.77 -4.16
N ALA A 48 -2.62 -4.40 -4.48
CA ALA A 48 -3.84 -3.70 -4.85
C ALA A 48 -4.60 -3.20 -3.60
N ALA A 49 -4.73 -4.02 -2.56
CA ALA A 49 -5.47 -3.67 -1.36
C ALA A 49 -4.93 -2.42 -0.65
N LEU A 50 -3.60 -2.30 -0.51
CA LEU A 50 -2.99 -1.20 0.24
C LEU A 50 -3.19 0.18 -0.39
N PRO A 51 -2.98 0.39 -1.71
CA PRO A 51 -3.32 1.67 -2.35
C PRO A 51 -4.82 2.00 -2.27
N LEU A 52 -5.72 1.02 -2.45
CA LEU A 52 -7.16 1.23 -2.32
C LEU A 52 -7.57 1.61 -0.89
N MET A 53 -6.97 0.99 0.12
CA MET A 53 -7.19 1.37 1.52
C MET A 53 -6.66 2.78 1.82
N ALA A 54 -5.46 3.13 1.34
CA ALA A 54 -4.89 4.46 1.53
C ALA A 54 -5.71 5.54 0.81
N SER A 55 -6.15 5.26 -0.42
CA SER A 55 -6.97 6.21 -1.20
C SER A 55 -8.38 6.41 -0.64
N SER A 56 -8.86 5.51 0.23
CA SER A 56 -10.15 5.70 0.90
C SER A 56 -10.24 7.02 1.66
N ILE A 57 -9.11 7.58 2.14
CA ILE A 57 -9.05 8.89 2.81
C ILE A 57 -9.60 10.03 1.92
N LEU A 58 -9.48 9.91 0.60
CA LEU A 58 -9.93 10.93 -0.36
C LEU A 58 -11.45 11.08 -0.37
N PHE A 59 -12.19 10.04 0.04
CA PHE A 59 -13.65 10.01 0.04
C PHE A 59 -14.22 10.41 1.40
N GLU A 60 -15.45 10.94 1.39
CA GLU A 60 -16.28 11.08 2.57
C GLU A 60 -17.28 9.91 2.64
N GLY A 61 -17.65 9.51 3.86
CA GLY A 61 -18.54 8.37 4.07
C GLY A 61 -17.83 7.04 4.09
N THR A 62 -18.52 5.98 3.65
CA THR A 62 -18.06 4.59 3.80
C THR A 62 -17.60 4.00 2.46
N VAL A 63 -16.35 3.60 2.41
CA VAL A 63 -15.77 2.79 1.33
C VAL A 63 -15.83 1.33 1.72
N VAL A 64 -16.30 0.47 0.83
CA VAL A 64 -16.37 -0.98 1.04
C VAL A 64 -15.44 -1.68 0.05
N LEU A 65 -14.41 -2.34 0.56
CA LEU A 65 -13.49 -3.13 -0.25
C LEU A 65 -13.71 -4.62 0.02
N LYS A 66 -13.78 -5.41 -1.05
CA LYS A 66 -13.99 -6.86 -1.00
C LYS A 66 -12.73 -7.61 -1.37
N ASN A 67 -12.68 -8.90 -1.05
CA ASN A 67 -11.56 -9.79 -1.33
C ASN A 67 -10.21 -9.30 -0.74
N ILE A 68 -10.24 -8.70 0.44
CA ILE A 68 -9.03 -8.22 1.13
C ILE A 68 -8.21 -9.39 1.65
N PRO A 69 -6.90 -9.48 1.35
CA PRO A 69 -6.05 -10.56 1.83
C PRO A 69 -5.76 -10.43 3.33
N LEU A 70 -5.65 -11.57 4.02
CA LEU A 70 -5.34 -11.61 5.46
C LEU A 70 -3.82 -11.64 5.68
N VAL A 71 -3.16 -10.52 5.46
CA VAL A 71 -1.70 -10.37 5.62
C VAL A 71 -1.36 -9.24 6.58
N ASN A 72 -0.19 -9.29 7.20
CA ASN A 72 0.23 -8.34 8.22
C ASN A 72 0.21 -6.88 7.74
N ASP A 73 0.61 -6.61 6.49
CA ASP A 73 0.60 -5.25 5.95
C ASP A 73 -0.81 -4.65 5.91
N VAL A 74 -1.84 -5.47 5.61
CA VAL A 74 -3.24 -5.02 5.65
C VAL A 74 -3.66 -4.69 7.08
N MET A 75 -3.26 -5.51 8.07
CA MET A 75 -3.55 -5.23 9.48
C MET A 75 -2.87 -3.95 9.94
N THR A 76 -1.62 -3.73 9.55
CA THR A 76 -0.91 -2.49 9.87
C THR A 76 -1.56 -1.27 9.21
N MET A 77 -2.02 -1.38 7.95
CA MET A 77 -2.75 -0.30 7.28
C MET A 77 -4.06 0.02 7.97
N ILE A 78 -4.79 -0.98 8.48
CA ILE A 78 -5.99 -0.78 9.31
C ILE A 78 -5.66 0.08 10.52
N ILE A 79 -4.61 -0.28 11.26
CA ILE A 79 -4.20 0.47 12.47
C ILE A 79 -3.79 1.90 12.10
N LEU A 80 -3.07 2.09 10.99
CA LEU A 80 -2.68 3.42 10.50
C LEU A 80 -3.90 4.29 10.17
N LEU A 81 -4.87 3.76 9.43
CA LEU A 81 -6.10 4.49 9.08
C LEU A 81 -6.93 4.83 10.31
N GLN A 82 -7.04 3.91 11.29
CA GLN A 82 -7.70 4.18 12.56
C GLN A 82 -6.98 5.27 13.36
N ALA A 83 -5.65 5.24 13.42
CA ALA A 83 -4.85 6.27 14.09
C ALA A 83 -5.02 7.66 13.44
N LEU A 84 -5.28 7.69 12.14
CA LEU A 84 -5.56 8.92 11.38
C LEU A 84 -7.02 9.41 11.59
N GLY A 85 -7.94 8.56 12.04
CA GLY A 85 -9.31 8.94 12.36
C GLY A 85 -10.40 8.23 11.55
N SER A 86 -10.05 7.24 10.71
CA SER A 86 -11.06 6.40 10.04
C SER A 86 -11.66 5.39 11.02
N LYS A 87 -12.98 5.14 10.92
CA LYS A 87 -13.62 4.00 11.57
C LYS A 87 -13.58 2.81 10.65
N ILE A 88 -13.11 1.65 11.15
CA ILE A 88 -12.92 0.46 10.33
C ILE A 88 -13.65 -0.74 10.92
N GLU A 89 -14.40 -1.43 10.07
CA GLU A 89 -15.02 -2.72 10.34
C GLU A 89 -14.43 -3.75 9.38
N PHE A 90 -13.77 -4.78 9.92
CA PHE A 90 -13.14 -5.82 9.10
C PHE A 90 -13.78 -7.18 9.33
N PHE A 91 -14.55 -7.66 8.37
CA PHE A 91 -15.20 -8.96 8.35
C PHE A 91 -14.24 -10.00 7.78
N LYS A 92 -13.31 -10.49 8.61
CA LYS A 92 -12.20 -11.39 8.20
C LYS A 92 -12.65 -12.61 7.42
N LYS A 93 -13.71 -13.32 7.89
CA LYS A 93 -14.25 -14.51 7.22
C LYS A 93 -14.76 -14.21 5.81
N LYS A 94 -15.38 -13.03 5.61
CA LYS A 94 -15.90 -12.57 4.32
C LYS A 94 -14.86 -11.84 3.47
N ARG A 95 -13.68 -11.54 4.04
CA ARG A 95 -12.62 -10.71 3.43
C ARG A 95 -13.15 -9.35 2.93
N ILE A 96 -14.03 -8.74 3.72
CA ILE A 96 -14.64 -7.43 3.43
C ILE A 96 -14.20 -6.46 4.49
N ILE A 97 -13.73 -5.29 4.07
CA ILE A 97 -13.43 -4.16 4.96
C ILE A 97 -14.34 -2.98 4.62
N LYS A 98 -14.91 -2.36 5.65
CA LYS A 98 -15.61 -1.08 5.56
C LYS A 98 -14.76 -0.02 6.22
N ILE A 99 -14.45 1.04 5.49
CA ILE A 99 -13.65 2.17 5.96
C ILE A 99 -14.55 3.40 5.91
N THR A 100 -14.97 3.89 7.08
CA THR A 100 -15.79 5.08 7.18
C THR A 100 -14.92 6.27 7.54
N ASN A 101 -14.90 7.26 6.67
CA ASN A 101 -14.09 8.47 6.80
C ASN A 101 -14.97 9.65 7.20
N THR A 102 -14.49 10.42 8.15
CA THR A 102 -15.07 11.70 8.55
C THR A 102 -14.40 12.85 7.81
N LYS A 103 -14.94 14.07 7.95
CA LYS A 103 -14.34 15.27 7.32
C LYS A 103 -12.95 15.63 7.85
N LYS A 104 -12.55 15.11 9.01
CA LYS A 104 -11.29 15.47 9.67
C LYS A 104 -10.45 14.23 9.96
N HIS A 105 -9.31 14.13 9.29
CA HIS A 105 -8.24 13.18 9.63
C HIS A 105 -7.04 13.91 10.22
N LYS A 106 -6.27 13.21 11.05
CA LYS A 106 -4.93 13.66 11.44
C LYS A 106 -4.01 13.57 10.22
N THR A 107 -3.18 14.58 10.02
CA THR A 107 -2.20 14.62 8.91
C THR A 107 -0.81 14.17 9.34
N LEU A 108 -0.62 13.81 10.62
CA LEU A 108 0.61 13.24 11.16
C LEU A 108 0.49 11.71 11.19
N VAL A 109 1.30 11.04 10.37
CA VAL A 109 1.38 9.58 10.35
C VAL A 109 2.30 9.10 11.46
N PRO A 110 1.82 8.22 12.38
CA PRO A 110 2.59 7.80 13.55
C PRO A 110 3.89 7.04 13.18
N TYR A 111 5.03 7.48 13.73
CA TYR A 111 6.35 6.90 13.46
C TYR A 111 6.39 5.39 13.69
N LYS A 112 5.94 4.92 14.86
CA LYS A 112 6.00 3.49 15.25
C LYS A 112 5.31 2.57 14.25
N LEU A 113 4.27 3.04 13.57
CA LEU A 113 3.53 2.24 12.61
C LEU A 113 4.15 2.28 11.21
N ILE A 114 4.62 3.47 10.77
CA ILE A 114 5.20 3.60 9.43
C ILE A 114 6.59 2.93 9.33
N SER A 115 7.32 2.84 10.45
CA SER A 115 8.62 2.17 10.49
C SER A 115 8.52 0.66 10.26
N THR A 116 7.38 0.05 10.55
CA THR A 116 7.15 -1.40 10.37
C THR A 116 6.59 -1.76 9.00
N MET A 117 6.03 -0.80 8.27
CA MET A 117 5.39 -1.05 6.99
C MET A 117 5.79 0.02 5.95
N ARG A 118 6.50 -0.44 4.94
CA ARG A 118 6.94 0.43 3.85
C ARG A 118 5.80 1.08 3.05
N SER A 119 4.70 0.35 2.82
CA SER A 119 3.52 0.85 2.09
C SER A 119 2.81 1.99 2.83
N GLY A 120 3.19 2.31 4.07
CA GLY A 120 2.75 3.50 4.78
C GLY A 120 3.05 4.81 4.03
N VAL A 121 4.05 4.80 3.13
CA VAL A 121 4.35 5.92 2.23
C VAL A 121 3.15 6.31 1.36
N LEU A 122 2.24 5.40 1.04
CA LEU A 122 1.03 5.66 0.25
C LEU A 122 0.08 6.66 0.90
N LEU A 123 0.10 6.75 2.24
CA LEU A 123 -0.70 7.73 2.97
C LEU A 123 -0.30 9.18 2.67
N MET A 124 0.95 9.42 2.23
CA MET A 124 1.39 10.78 1.87
C MET A 124 0.59 11.35 0.71
N GLY A 125 0.35 10.56 -0.35
CA GLY A 125 -0.44 11.00 -1.50
C GLY A 125 -1.89 11.32 -1.13
N SER A 126 -2.54 10.44 -0.38
CA SER A 126 -3.94 10.61 0.03
C SER A 126 -4.12 11.80 0.98
N LEU A 127 -3.26 11.92 2.01
CA LEU A 127 -3.35 13.03 2.97
C LEU A 127 -3.03 14.36 2.31
N LEU A 128 -2.00 14.40 1.46
CA LEU A 128 -1.64 15.61 0.73
C LEU A 128 -2.74 16.02 -0.25
N GLY A 129 -3.32 15.06 -0.99
CA GLY A 129 -4.43 15.32 -1.90
C GLY A 129 -5.67 15.87 -1.19
N LYS A 130 -6.06 15.27 -0.04
CA LYS A 130 -7.28 15.66 0.70
C LYS A 130 -7.10 16.92 1.54
N TYR A 131 -5.95 17.03 2.25
CA TYR A 131 -5.74 18.06 3.30
C TYR A 131 -4.66 19.06 2.95
N ASN A 132 -4.03 18.94 1.80
CA ASN A 132 -2.90 19.78 1.37
C ASN A 132 -1.72 19.76 2.35
N LYS A 133 -1.69 18.79 3.26
CA LYS A 133 -0.68 18.64 4.29
C LYS A 133 -0.49 17.18 4.68
N CYS A 134 0.77 16.79 4.86
CA CYS A 134 1.12 15.50 5.45
C CYS A 134 2.45 15.62 6.19
N THR A 135 2.48 15.11 7.42
CA THR A 135 3.73 14.88 8.16
C THR A 135 3.89 13.38 8.34
N SER A 136 4.97 12.82 7.83
CA SER A 136 5.25 11.38 7.91
C SER A 136 6.70 11.15 8.29
N ALA A 137 6.96 10.17 9.13
CA ALA A 137 8.34 9.74 9.32
C ALA A 137 8.87 9.08 8.03
N MET A 138 10.18 9.06 7.88
CA MET A 138 10.79 8.22 6.84
C MET A 138 10.41 6.77 7.11
N SER A 139 9.85 6.09 6.11
CA SER A 139 9.51 4.66 6.24
C SER A 139 10.76 3.85 6.53
N GLY A 140 10.67 2.92 7.49
CA GLY A 140 11.76 2.01 7.84
C GLY A 140 12.21 1.17 6.65
N GLY A 141 13.43 0.64 6.75
CA GLY A 141 14.03 -0.22 5.73
C GLY A 141 13.23 -1.51 5.54
N CYS A 142 13.11 -1.94 4.30
CA CYS A 142 12.70 -3.30 3.98
C CYS A 142 13.97 -4.17 3.90
N SER A 143 13.89 -5.43 4.30
CA SER A 143 14.95 -6.43 4.11
C SER A 143 15.43 -6.56 2.65
N LEU A 144 14.66 -6.04 1.70
CA LEU A 144 14.96 -6.02 0.26
C LEU A 144 15.74 -4.76 -0.20
N GLY A 145 16.28 -3.95 0.71
CA GLY A 145 17.15 -2.80 0.42
C GLY A 145 16.47 -1.43 0.45
N ILE A 146 17.31 -0.39 0.32
CA ILE A 146 16.91 1.02 0.33
C ILE A 146 16.17 1.32 -0.98
N ARG A 147 14.93 1.75 -0.87
CA ARG A 147 14.18 2.30 -2.00
C ARG A 147 13.87 3.76 -1.71
N ALA A 148 14.48 4.61 -2.47
CA ALA A 148 14.37 6.04 -2.31
C ALA A 148 12.94 6.54 -2.58
N ILE A 149 12.47 7.47 -1.74
CA ILE A 149 11.19 8.18 -1.91
C ILE A 149 11.36 9.51 -2.66
N ASN A 150 12.57 9.79 -3.13
CA ASN A 150 12.89 11.04 -3.83
C ASN A 150 11.95 11.30 -5.03
N PHE A 151 11.58 10.27 -5.79
CA PHE A 151 10.66 10.44 -6.93
C PHE A 151 9.25 10.86 -6.48
N HIS A 152 8.80 10.40 -5.31
CA HIS A 152 7.53 10.87 -4.72
C HIS A 152 7.64 12.36 -4.38
N ILE A 153 8.71 12.75 -3.70
CA ILE A 153 8.93 14.14 -3.25
C ILE A 153 9.06 15.09 -4.45
N GLU A 154 9.86 14.71 -5.46
CA GLU A 154 9.99 15.52 -6.67
C GLU A 154 8.67 15.68 -7.41
N GLY A 155 7.87 14.60 -7.50
CA GLY A 155 6.54 14.68 -8.06
C GLY A 155 5.60 15.61 -7.26
N PHE A 156 5.59 15.51 -5.92
CA PHE A 156 4.81 16.43 -5.08
C PHE A 156 5.25 17.89 -5.23
N LYS A 157 6.55 18.15 -5.32
CA LYS A 157 7.06 19.52 -5.60
C LYS A 157 6.55 20.05 -6.94
N LYS A 158 6.45 19.20 -7.97
CA LYS A 158 5.86 19.59 -9.27
C LYS A 158 4.39 19.98 -9.17
N LEU A 159 3.67 19.41 -8.18
CA LEU A 159 2.28 19.79 -7.88
C LEU A 159 2.16 21.01 -6.94
N ASP A 160 3.18 21.84 -6.81
CA ASP A 160 3.24 23.04 -5.94
C ASP A 160 3.24 22.71 -4.43
N CYS A 161 3.77 21.54 -4.06
CA CYS A 161 3.96 21.15 -2.67
C CYS A 161 5.33 21.56 -2.16
N LYS A 162 5.39 22.21 -0.99
CA LYS A 162 6.61 22.44 -0.24
C LYS A 162 7.00 21.20 0.54
N TYR A 163 8.29 20.92 0.55
CA TYR A 163 8.91 19.80 1.28
C TYR A 163 9.93 20.32 2.28
N SER A 164 9.93 19.77 3.48
CA SER A 164 11.04 19.90 4.42
C SER A 164 11.25 18.60 5.20
N LEU A 165 12.49 18.39 5.61
CA LEU A 165 12.86 17.26 6.49
C LEU A 165 13.29 17.85 7.83
N ASN A 166 12.63 17.46 8.91
CA ASN A 166 12.96 17.93 10.25
C ASN A 166 12.87 16.78 11.24
N LYS A 167 13.95 16.54 11.98
CA LYS A 167 14.05 15.48 13.01
C LYS A 167 13.54 14.11 12.53
N GLY A 168 13.87 13.72 11.28
CA GLY A 168 13.46 12.45 10.68
C GLY A 168 12.01 12.42 10.16
N TYR A 169 11.29 13.56 10.23
CA TYR A 169 9.96 13.70 9.66
C TYR A 169 9.97 14.46 8.35
N ILE A 170 9.30 13.89 7.37
CA ILE A 170 8.98 14.52 6.09
C ILE A 170 7.74 15.37 6.30
N ASN A 171 7.85 16.65 6.03
CA ASN A 171 6.74 17.59 6.05
C ASN A 171 6.42 18.01 4.61
N LEU A 172 5.19 17.79 4.20
CA LEU A 172 4.63 18.14 2.90
C LEU A 172 3.49 19.13 3.12
N GLU A 173 3.50 20.25 2.43
CA GLU A 173 2.46 21.28 2.55
C GLU A 173 2.23 22.01 1.22
N ALA A 174 0.99 22.09 0.79
CA ALA A 174 0.54 22.87 -0.35
C ALA A 174 -0.44 23.97 0.13
N LYS A 175 0.08 25.10 0.63
CA LYS A 175 -0.70 26.17 1.28
C LYS A 175 -1.89 26.66 0.44
N ASN A 176 -1.74 26.71 -0.88
CA ASN A 176 -2.78 27.18 -1.81
C ASN A 176 -3.51 26.02 -2.53
N GLY A 177 -3.37 24.80 -1.99
CA GLY A 177 -3.81 23.57 -2.65
C GLY A 177 -2.82 23.08 -3.70
N LEU A 178 -2.92 21.80 -4.03
CA LEU A 178 -2.13 21.21 -5.10
C LEU A 178 -2.58 21.75 -6.46
N LYS A 179 -1.61 21.94 -7.36
CA LYS A 179 -1.83 22.37 -8.75
C LYS A 179 -1.37 21.31 -9.72
N GLY A 180 -2.23 21.02 -10.69
CA GLY A 180 -1.90 20.10 -11.78
C GLY A 180 -0.67 20.57 -12.54
N ASN A 181 0.17 19.62 -12.93
CA ASN A 181 1.39 19.90 -13.69
C ASN A 181 1.83 18.61 -14.40
N THR A 182 2.79 18.72 -15.32
CA THR A 182 3.42 17.57 -15.95
C THR A 182 4.62 17.10 -15.13
N TYR A 183 4.63 15.80 -14.80
CA TYR A 183 5.78 15.14 -14.18
C TYR A 183 6.12 13.84 -14.90
N LYS A 184 7.38 13.71 -15.31
CA LYS A 184 7.94 12.48 -15.87
C LYS A 184 8.82 11.80 -14.84
N PHE A 185 8.46 10.57 -14.44
CA PHE A 185 9.30 9.80 -13.52
C PHE A 185 10.64 9.46 -14.20
N PRO A 186 11.79 9.67 -13.51
CA PRO A 186 13.09 9.25 -14.02
C PRO A 186 13.20 7.74 -14.21
N LYS A 187 12.54 6.98 -13.32
CA LYS A 187 12.41 5.52 -13.35
C LYS A 187 11.00 5.13 -12.95
N VAL A 188 10.46 4.10 -13.61
CA VAL A 188 9.15 3.53 -13.27
C VAL A 188 9.12 3.10 -11.81
N THR A 189 8.07 3.48 -11.08
CA THR A 189 7.86 3.15 -9.68
C THR A 189 6.38 2.99 -9.37
N VAL A 190 5.98 1.82 -8.87
CA VAL A 190 4.58 1.49 -8.54
C VAL A 190 4.04 2.43 -7.46
N THR A 191 4.72 2.48 -6.31
CA THR A 191 4.28 3.30 -5.16
C THR A 191 4.37 4.80 -5.44
N GLY A 192 5.37 5.24 -6.23
CA GLY A 192 5.48 6.63 -6.67
C GLY A 192 4.31 7.03 -7.56
N THR A 193 3.99 6.18 -8.54
CA THR A 193 2.83 6.39 -9.42
C THR A 193 1.53 6.48 -8.62
N SER A 194 1.27 5.49 -7.75
CA SER A 194 0.07 5.47 -6.90
C SER A 194 -0.05 6.71 -6.02
N ASN A 195 1.04 7.15 -5.41
CA ASN A 195 1.07 8.35 -4.57
C ASN A 195 0.74 9.63 -5.35
N LEU A 196 1.33 9.79 -6.53
CA LEU A 196 1.05 10.99 -7.34
C LEU A 196 -0.36 10.96 -7.92
N ILE A 197 -0.89 9.80 -8.29
CA ILE A 197 -2.30 9.66 -8.69
C ILE A 197 -3.19 10.15 -7.55
N MET A 198 -3.04 9.61 -6.33
CA MET A 198 -3.86 9.98 -5.18
C MET A 198 -3.74 11.47 -4.82
N ALA A 199 -2.56 12.05 -4.90
CA ALA A 199 -2.36 13.48 -4.66
C ALA A 199 -3.02 14.35 -5.74
N SER A 200 -3.04 13.89 -6.99
CA SER A 200 -3.51 14.66 -8.14
C SER A 200 -5.03 14.69 -8.29
N VAL A 201 -5.75 13.72 -7.72
CA VAL A 201 -7.22 13.58 -7.91
C VAL A 201 -7.99 14.84 -7.51
N LEU A 202 -7.53 15.54 -6.47
CA LEU A 202 -8.16 16.78 -5.99
C LEU A 202 -7.34 18.02 -6.28
N ALA A 203 -6.28 17.92 -7.08
CA ALA A 203 -5.46 19.06 -7.50
C ALA A 203 -6.22 19.97 -8.48
N LYS A 204 -5.94 21.27 -8.44
CA LYS A 204 -6.52 22.24 -9.37
C LYS A 204 -5.86 22.13 -10.75
N GLY A 205 -6.63 22.03 -11.80
CA GLY A 205 -6.14 21.94 -13.19
C GLY A 205 -5.80 20.50 -13.60
N VAL A 206 -5.02 20.32 -14.65
CA VAL A 206 -4.69 19.02 -15.26
C VAL A 206 -3.32 18.54 -14.81
N THR A 207 -3.24 17.30 -14.36
CA THR A 207 -1.97 16.62 -14.05
C THR A 207 -1.65 15.59 -15.13
N ILE A 208 -0.45 15.64 -15.68
CA ILE A 208 0.06 14.68 -16.64
C ILE A 208 1.24 13.92 -16.03
N LEU A 209 1.07 12.64 -15.78
CA LEU A 209 2.13 11.77 -15.27
C LEU A 209 2.68 10.92 -16.43
N ARG A 210 4.00 10.96 -16.65
CA ARG A 210 4.69 10.22 -17.71
C ARG A 210 5.67 9.21 -17.11
N ASN A 211 5.97 8.15 -17.86
CA ASN A 211 6.83 7.04 -17.41
C ASN A 211 6.33 6.42 -16.09
N ILE A 212 5.03 6.24 -16.02
CA ILE A 212 4.33 5.64 -14.88
C ILE A 212 4.42 4.12 -14.91
N SER A 213 4.14 3.51 -13.75
CA SER A 213 3.86 2.08 -13.66
C SER A 213 2.44 1.78 -14.16
N ILE A 214 2.30 0.67 -14.90
CA ILE A 214 1.04 0.21 -15.48
C ILE A 214 0.62 -1.17 -14.94
N GLU A 215 1.21 -1.61 -13.83
CA GLU A 215 0.82 -2.85 -13.18
C GLU A 215 -0.68 -2.87 -12.83
N PRO A 216 -1.29 -4.06 -12.79
CA PRO A 216 -2.72 -4.21 -12.53
C PRO A 216 -3.22 -3.46 -11.29
N GLU A 217 -2.44 -3.43 -10.22
CA GLU A 217 -2.79 -2.71 -8.98
C GLU A 217 -2.85 -1.19 -9.14
N VAL A 218 -2.07 -0.62 -10.08
CA VAL A 218 -2.15 0.82 -10.41
C VAL A 218 -3.39 1.09 -11.24
N VAL A 219 -3.70 0.21 -12.19
CA VAL A 219 -4.91 0.31 -13.00
C VAL A 219 -6.16 0.18 -12.12
N ASP A 220 -6.16 -0.73 -11.15
CA ASP A 220 -7.25 -0.88 -10.17
C ASP A 220 -7.43 0.40 -9.34
N LEU A 221 -6.34 1.03 -8.89
CA LEU A 221 -6.40 2.30 -8.19
C LEU A 221 -7.02 3.41 -9.04
N ILE A 222 -6.63 3.52 -10.32
CA ILE A 222 -7.18 4.52 -11.25
C ILE A 222 -8.68 4.30 -11.46
N LYS A 223 -9.12 3.06 -11.63
CA LYS A 223 -10.55 2.72 -11.80
C LYS A 223 -11.37 2.97 -10.55
N PHE A 224 -10.74 2.90 -9.38
CA PHE A 224 -11.38 3.13 -8.09
C PHE A 224 -11.59 4.63 -7.81
N LEU A 225 -10.67 5.50 -8.25
CA LEU A 225 -10.70 6.95 -8.07
C LEU A 225 -11.56 7.65 -9.12
#